data_afbf5f606b05f6c8ee4400b1f9efa6ed
#
_entry.id   afbf5f606b05f6c8ee4400b1f9efa6ed
#
_cell.length_a   1.000
_cell.length_b   1.000
_cell.length_c   1.000
_cell.angle_alpha   90.00
_cell.angle_beta   90.00
_cell.angle_gamma   90.00
#
_symmetry.space_group_name_H-M   'P 1'
#
loop_
_entity.id
_entity.type
_entity.pdbx_description
1 polymer ?
#
loop_
_entity_poly.entity_id
_entity_poly.type
_entity_poly.pdbx_seq_one_letter_code
_entity_poly.pdbx_strand_id
1 'polypeptide(L)'
;MSSPNSDDSHLWVNWDEYHRLIERLSLQVFESGWQFDQILCLARGGVRVGDVMSRIFDVPLGILATSSYREAAGTKQGDLDIAQFITITRGSLQGRVLLVDDMVDTGKTFMKVHDHLKNQFPAITELRSAVLWWKGHSQATPDYYVDKLPMNPWIHQPFEDYDSLRPHQLEAWIRKGSR
;
A
#
# COMPACT_ATOMS: atom_id res chain seq x y z
N MET A 1 36.60 6.89 -15.07
CA MET A 1 35.76 7.62 -14.08
C MET A 1 34.42 7.90 -14.76
N SER A 2 33.49 7.00 -14.61
CA SER A 2 32.13 7.11 -15.17
C SER A 2 31.24 7.63 -14.07
N SER A 3 30.66 8.80 -14.28
CA SER A 3 29.68 9.41 -13.37
C SER A 3 28.44 8.53 -13.30
N PRO A 4 27.88 8.26 -12.14
CA PRO A 4 26.56 7.66 -12.05
C PRO A 4 25.53 8.78 -12.30
N ASN A 5 24.98 8.84 -13.50
CA ASN A 5 23.69 9.48 -13.74
C ASN A 5 22.60 8.54 -13.23
N SER A 6 22.44 8.45 -11.93
CA SER A 6 21.19 7.95 -11.35
C SER A 6 20.25 9.16 -11.31
N ASP A 7 19.25 9.16 -12.15
CA ASP A 7 18.10 10.06 -12.02
C ASP A 7 17.35 9.66 -10.75
N ASP A 8 17.77 10.22 -9.59
CA ASP A 8 17.20 9.95 -8.27
C ASP A 8 15.72 10.37 -8.16
N SER A 9 15.15 10.86 -9.24
CA SER A 9 13.74 11.28 -9.31
C SER A 9 12.75 10.13 -9.58
N HIS A 10 13.23 8.98 -10.04
CA HIS A 10 12.40 7.83 -10.43
C HIS A 10 12.92 6.51 -9.85
N LEU A 11 12.03 5.73 -9.25
CA LEU A 11 12.26 4.36 -8.79
C LEU A 11 11.42 3.40 -9.64
N TRP A 12 12.08 2.56 -10.42
CA TRP A 12 11.41 1.55 -11.26
C TRP A 12 11.41 0.20 -10.54
N VAL A 13 10.25 -0.43 -10.46
CA VAL A 13 10.06 -1.71 -9.75
C VAL A 13 9.38 -2.70 -10.69
N ASN A 14 10.01 -3.83 -10.96
CA ASN A 14 9.41 -4.93 -11.70
C ASN A 14 8.63 -5.89 -10.78
N TRP A 15 7.93 -6.89 -11.36
CA TRP A 15 7.13 -7.84 -10.60
C TRP A 15 7.94 -8.67 -9.61
N ASP A 16 9.13 -9.12 -10.00
CA ASP A 16 9.99 -9.94 -9.13
C ASP A 16 10.47 -9.13 -7.93
N GLU A 17 10.89 -7.89 -8.16
CA GLU A 17 11.29 -6.96 -7.10
C GLU A 17 10.10 -6.64 -6.18
N TYR A 18 8.92 -6.39 -6.75
CA TYR A 18 7.71 -6.10 -5.98
C TYR A 18 7.35 -7.25 -5.04
N HIS A 19 7.39 -8.51 -5.52
CA HIS A 19 7.14 -9.67 -4.67
C HIS A 19 8.20 -9.85 -3.58
N ARG A 20 9.49 -9.65 -3.90
CA ARG A 20 10.56 -9.69 -2.88
C ARG A 20 10.40 -8.62 -1.80
N LEU A 21 9.90 -7.44 -2.17
CA LEU A 21 9.59 -6.40 -1.16
C LEU A 21 8.48 -6.88 -0.21
N ILE A 22 7.43 -7.51 -0.71
CA ILE A 22 6.37 -8.07 0.15
C ILE A 22 6.91 -9.16 1.07
N GLU A 23 7.77 -10.05 0.57
CA GLU A 23 8.41 -11.10 1.37
C GLU A 23 9.30 -10.49 2.47
N ARG A 24 10.09 -9.46 2.16
CA ARG A 24 10.92 -8.73 3.12
C ARG A 24 10.06 -8.05 4.20
N LEU A 25 8.95 -7.39 3.80
CA LEU A 25 8.02 -6.78 4.74
C LEU A 25 7.42 -7.83 5.68
N SER A 26 6.99 -8.97 5.13
CA SER A 26 6.46 -10.08 5.92
C SER A 26 7.47 -10.58 6.94
N LEU A 27 8.73 -10.74 6.52
CA LEU A 27 9.80 -11.18 7.42
C LEU A 27 10.05 -10.18 8.54
N GLN A 28 10.10 -8.88 8.25
CA GLN A 28 10.26 -7.83 9.26
C GLN A 28 9.14 -7.85 10.30
N VAL A 29 7.88 -8.01 9.86
CA VAL A 29 6.74 -8.11 10.77
C VAL A 29 6.86 -9.35 11.65
N PHE A 30 7.22 -10.50 11.08
CA PHE A 30 7.44 -11.75 11.82
C PHE A 30 8.55 -11.62 12.84
N GLU A 31 9.71 -11.10 12.46
CA GLU A 31 10.90 -10.94 13.33
C GLU A 31 10.68 -9.94 14.46
N SER A 32 9.72 -9.00 14.32
CA SER A 32 9.35 -8.11 15.42
C SER A 32 8.72 -8.83 16.62
N GLY A 33 8.25 -10.07 16.43
CA GLY A 33 7.56 -10.85 17.46
C GLY A 33 6.13 -10.38 17.76
N TRP A 34 5.66 -9.31 17.12
CA TRP A 34 4.28 -8.84 17.30
C TRP A 34 3.29 -9.76 16.60
N GLN A 35 2.31 -10.23 17.36
CA GLN A 35 1.25 -11.10 16.86
C GLN A 35 0.02 -10.27 16.54
N PHE A 36 -0.61 -10.52 15.40
CA PHE A 36 -1.85 -9.87 14.99
C PHE A 36 -2.88 -10.90 14.52
N ASP A 37 -4.14 -10.49 14.55
CA ASP A 37 -5.26 -11.39 14.33
C ASP A 37 -5.80 -11.27 12.89
N GLN A 38 -5.59 -10.12 12.24
CA GLN A 38 -6.16 -9.80 10.92
C GLN A 38 -5.28 -8.80 10.17
N ILE A 39 -5.35 -8.83 8.85
CA ILE A 39 -4.82 -7.79 7.97
C ILE A 39 -5.97 -6.96 7.42
N LEU A 40 -5.81 -5.65 7.44
CA LEU A 40 -6.68 -4.70 6.74
C LEU A 40 -5.86 -3.97 5.69
N CYS A 41 -6.15 -4.19 4.41
CA CYS A 41 -5.46 -3.47 3.34
C CYS A 41 -6.27 -2.29 2.80
N LEU A 42 -5.58 -1.24 2.40
CA LEU A 42 -6.18 -0.10 1.73
C LEU A 42 -6.27 -0.37 0.22
N ALA A 43 -7.46 -0.28 -0.34
CA ALA A 43 -7.64 -0.45 -1.77
C ALA A 43 -7.37 0.90 -2.48
N ARG A 44 -6.63 0.86 -3.61
CA ARG A 44 -6.21 -0.32 -4.37
C ARG A 44 -4.75 -0.73 -4.08
N GLY A 45 -3.86 0.20 -3.68
CA GLY A 45 -2.42 -0.05 -3.56
C GLY A 45 -2.07 -1.22 -2.66
N GLY A 46 -2.64 -1.25 -1.46
CA GLY A 46 -2.36 -2.26 -0.45
C GLY A 46 -2.94 -3.65 -0.71
N VAL A 47 -3.86 -3.81 -1.69
CA VAL A 47 -4.55 -5.10 -1.89
C VAL A 47 -3.59 -6.23 -2.26
N ARG A 48 -2.60 -5.98 -3.13
CA ARG A 48 -1.63 -7.01 -3.52
C ARG A 48 -0.72 -7.40 -2.37
N VAL A 49 -0.28 -6.40 -1.60
CA VAL A 49 0.56 -6.62 -0.41
C VAL A 49 -0.23 -7.39 0.64
N GLY A 50 -1.46 -6.96 0.93
CA GLY A 50 -2.35 -7.60 1.91
C GLY A 50 -2.72 -9.03 1.55
N ASP A 51 -3.01 -9.32 0.26
CA ASP A 51 -3.32 -10.68 -0.19
C ASP A 51 -2.15 -11.64 0.09
N VAL A 52 -0.94 -11.27 -0.35
CA VAL A 52 0.24 -12.12 -0.14
C VAL A 52 0.54 -12.31 1.34
N MET A 53 0.54 -11.22 2.13
CA MET A 53 0.80 -11.29 3.56
C MET A 53 -0.25 -12.11 4.31
N SER A 54 -1.54 -11.99 3.96
CA SER A 54 -2.60 -12.76 4.61
C SER A 54 -2.46 -14.27 4.41
N ARG A 55 -1.93 -14.68 3.26
CA ARG A 55 -1.62 -16.08 2.96
C ARG A 55 -0.40 -16.57 3.74
N ILE A 56 0.67 -15.75 3.81
CA ILE A 56 1.90 -16.10 4.55
C ILE A 56 1.61 -16.27 6.05
N PHE A 57 0.79 -15.38 6.64
CA PHE A 57 0.46 -15.42 8.07
C PHE A 57 -0.78 -16.26 8.40
N ASP A 58 -1.51 -16.76 7.40
CA ASP A 58 -2.78 -17.51 7.55
C ASP A 58 -3.82 -16.77 8.41
N VAL A 59 -3.98 -15.47 8.15
CA VAL A 59 -4.95 -14.60 8.85
C VAL A 59 -6.01 -14.04 7.91
N PRO A 60 -7.20 -13.67 8.41
CA PRO A 60 -8.23 -13.02 7.62
C PRO A 60 -7.73 -11.72 6.97
N LEU A 61 -8.19 -11.47 5.73
CA LEU A 61 -7.95 -10.25 4.98
C LEU A 61 -9.21 -9.39 4.97
N GLY A 62 -9.08 -8.16 5.45
CA GLY A 62 -10.05 -7.09 5.28
C GLY A 62 -9.63 -6.13 4.18
N ILE A 63 -10.59 -5.52 3.51
CA ILE A 63 -10.37 -4.50 2.48
C ILE A 63 -11.18 -3.25 2.83
N LEU A 64 -10.48 -2.13 2.95
CA LEU A 64 -11.06 -0.80 3.12
C LEU A 64 -10.74 0.04 1.88
N ALA A 65 -11.77 0.45 1.15
CA ALA A 65 -11.57 1.35 0.02
C ALA A 65 -11.39 2.79 0.51
N THR A 66 -10.37 3.45 -0.04
CA THR A 66 -10.14 4.89 0.13
C THR A 66 -10.00 5.53 -1.23
N SER A 67 -10.62 6.67 -1.44
CA SER A 67 -10.43 7.46 -2.65
C SER A 67 -10.07 8.90 -2.30
N SER A 68 -8.99 9.39 -2.91
CA SER A 68 -8.72 10.83 -2.92
C SER A 68 -9.36 11.41 -4.17
N TYR A 69 -10.35 12.28 -4.01
CA TYR A 69 -10.89 13.04 -5.13
C TYR A 69 -9.77 13.91 -5.71
N ARG A 70 -9.25 13.52 -6.87
CA ARG A 70 -8.53 14.44 -7.74
C ARG A 70 -9.59 15.10 -8.60
N GLU A 71 -10.02 16.29 -8.24
CA GLU A 71 -10.80 17.10 -9.18
C GLU A 71 -9.98 17.31 -10.46
N ALA A 72 -10.62 17.15 -11.60
CA ALA A 72 -10.03 17.27 -12.94
C ALA A 72 -9.41 18.67 -13.24
N ALA A 73 -9.41 19.59 -12.29
CA ALA A 73 -8.97 20.97 -12.40
C ALA A 73 -7.81 21.35 -11.45
N GLY A 74 -7.09 20.41 -10.85
CA GLY A 74 -5.73 20.66 -10.32
C GLY A 74 -5.56 21.62 -9.13
N THR A 75 -6.60 22.08 -8.43
CA THR A 75 -6.46 23.20 -7.48
C THR A 75 -6.96 22.99 -6.05
N LYS A 76 -7.55 21.87 -5.71
CA LYS A 76 -7.81 21.52 -4.30
C LYS A 76 -7.59 20.04 -4.09
N GLN A 77 -6.73 19.69 -3.12
CA GLN A 77 -6.61 18.36 -2.58
C GLN A 77 -7.96 18.07 -1.90
N GLY A 78 -8.83 17.30 -2.57
CA GLY A 78 -10.16 16.95 -2.10
C GLY A 78 -10.09 16.17 -0.79
N ASP A 79 -11.19 16.16 -0.05
CA ASP A 79 -11.31 15.33 1.13
C ASP A 79 -11.13 13.86 0.77
N LEU A 80 -10.39 13.13 1.62
CA LEU A 80 -10.26 11.68 1.50
C LEU A 80 -11.63 11.07 1.81
N ASP A 81 -12.21 10.38 0.84
CA ASP A 81 -13.39 9.55 1.05
C ASP A 81 -12.94 8.17 1.55
N ILE A 82 -13.50 7.74 2.69
CA ILE A 82 -13.27 6.44 3.28
C ILE A 82 -14.57 5.67 3.20
N ALA A 83 -14.54 4.48 2.60
CA ALA A 83 -15.73 3.65 2.46
C ALA A 83 -16.36 3.33 3.84
N GLN A 84 -17.67 3.39 3.90
CA GLN A 84 -18.42 3.11 5.12
C GLN A 84 -18.29 1.64 5.58
N PHE A 85 -18.09 0.74 4.64
CA PHE A 85 -18.07 -0.70 4.90
C PHE A 85 -16.70 -1.29 4.59
N ILE A 86 -16.29 -2.23 5.44
CA ILE A 86 -15.11 -3.08 5.26
C ILE A 86 -15.58 -4.47 4.87
N THR A 87 -15.01 -5.00 3.79
CA THR A 87 -15.21 -6.41 3.42
C THR A 87 -14.10 -7.24 4.04
N ILE A 88 -14.43 -8.33 4.70
CA ILE A 88 -13.47 -9.23 5.35
C ILE A 88 -13.74 -10.68 4.96
N THR A 89 -12.68 -11.45 4.75
CA THR A 89 -12.78 -12.85 4.30
C THR A 89 -13.36 -13.80 5.35
N ARG A 90 -13.20 -13.49 6.63
CA ARG A 90 -13.69 -14.31 7.73
C ARG A 90 -13.89 -13.49 9.00
N GLY A 91 -15.07 -13.60 9.63
CA GLY A 91 -15.38 -12.93 10.89
C GLY A 91 -15.69 -11.44 10.75
N SER A 92 -15.36 -10.67 11.77
CA SER A 92 -15.51 -9.21 11.85
C SER A 92 -14.17 -8.56 12.18
N LEU A 93 -14.02 -7.27 11.88
CA LEU A 93 -12.79 -6.53 12.17
C LEU A 93 -12.66 -6.27 13.67
N GLN A 94 -11.68 -6.92 14.30
CA GLN A 94 -11.46 -6.88 15.74
C GLN A 94 -10.04 -7.33 16.13
N GLY A 95 -9.69 -7.14 17.39
CA GLY A 95 -8.40 -7.58 17.93
C GLY A 95 -7.23 -6.73 17.44
N ARG A 96 -6.09 -7.35 17.26
CA ARG A 96 -4.86 -6.71 16.77
C ARG A 96 -4.85 -6.74 15.25
N VAL A 97 -4.84 -5.57 14.62
CA VAL A 97 -4.97 -5.41 13.18
C VAL A 97 -3.69 -4.84 12.59
N LEU A 98 -3.19 -5.45 11.52
CA LEU A 98 -2.12 -4.91 10.69
C LEU A 98 -2.74 -4.18 9.50
N LEU A 99 -2.61 -2.85 9.49
CA LEU A 99 -3.02 -1.99 8.38
C LEU A 99 -1.94 -2.00 7.29
N VAL A 100 -2.30 -2.37 6.09
CA VAL A 100 -1.33 -2.56 4.99
C VAL A 100 -1.66 -1.67 3.80
N ASP A 101 -0.64 -1.01 3.25
CA ASP A 101 -0.69 -0.30 1.98
C ASP A 101 0.62 -0.52 1.20
N ASP A 102 0.68 -0.05 -0.05
CA ASP A 102 1.92 -0.11 -0.82
C ASP A 102 2.93 0.94 -0.35
N MET A 103 2.49 2.15 -0.06
CA MET A 103 3.36 3.23 0.39
C MET A 103 2.69 4.22 1.34
N VAL A 104 3.51 4.94 2.09
CA VAL A 104 3.12 6.17 2.78
C VAL A 104 3.83 7.34 2.11
N ASP A 105 3.05 8.15 1.37
CA ASP A 105 3.53 9.36 0.71
C ASP A 105 3.47 10.55 1.69
N THR A 106 2.41 11.34 1.70
CA THR A 106 2.27 12.47 2.64
C THR A 106 1.88 12.04 4.06
N GLY A 107 1.37 10.83 4.23
CA GLY A 107 0.85 10.29 5.49
C GLY A 107 -0.59 10.69 5.81
N LYS A 108 -1.19 11.60 5.07
CA LYS A 108 -2.55 12.10 5.34
C LYS A 108 -3.62 11.01 5.31
N THR A 109 -3.54 10.10 4.33
CA THR A 109 -4.44 8.94 4.22
C THR A 109 -4.33 8.06 5.46
N PHE A 110 -3.10 7.74 5.87
CA PHE A 110 -2.85 6.90 7.04
C PHE A 110 -3.43 7.50 8.33
N MET A 111 -3.21 8.79 8.57
CA MET A 111 -3.76 9.48 9.76
C MET A 111 -5.28 9.45 9.76
N LYS A 112 -5.92 9.81 8.65
CA LYS A 112 -7.39 9.80 8.54
C LYS A 112 -7.98 8.40 8.69
N VAL A 113 -7.36 7.38 8.09
CA VAL A 113 -7.79 5.97 8.23
C VAL A 113 -7.61 5.51 9.67
N HIS A 114 -6.51 5.83 10.33
CA HIS A 114 -6.27 5.48 11.72
C HIS A 114 -7.37 6.05 12.63
N ASP A 115 -7.69 7.35 12.48
CA ASP A 115 -8.73 8.01 13.24
C ASP A 115 -10.12 7.42 12.94
N HIS A 116 -10.41 7.13 11.67
CA HIS A 116 -11.65 6.46 11.26
C HIS A 116 -11.80 5.09 11.93
N LEU A 117 -10.77 4.25 11.86
CA LEU A 117 -10.79 2.91 12.45
C LEU A 117 -10.95 2.97 13.97
N LYS A 118 -10.24 3.86 14.64
CA LYS A 118 -10.34 4.04 16.08
C LYS A 118 -11.75 4.46 16.52
N ASN A 119 -12.42 5.30 15.74
CA ASN A 119 -13.74 5.83 16.08
C ASN A 119 -14.87 4.87 15.70
N GLN A 120 -14.78 4.16 14.58
CA GLN A 120 -15.86 3.34 14.03
C GLN A 120 -15.75 1.86 14.39
N PHE A 121 -14.56 1.38 14.76
CA PHE A 121 -14.31 -0.03 15.05
C PHE A 121 -13.69 -0.24 16.44
N PRO A 122 -14.44 -0.02 17.51
CA PRO A 122 -13.95 -0.10 18.90
C PRO A 122 -13.48 -1.50 19.31
N ALA A 123 -13.81 -2.53 18.54
CA ALA A 123 -13.31 -3.89 18.74
C ALA A 123 -11.84 -4.09 18.32
N ILE A 124 -11.24 -3.13 17.61
CA ILE A 124 -9.80 -3.12 17.36
C ILE A 124 -9.09 -2.74 18.65
N THR A 125 -8.24 -3.63 19.16
CA THR A 125 -7.49 -3.44 20.41
C THR A 125 -6.11 -2.81 20.19
N GLU A 126 -5.48 -3.13 19.06
CA GLU A 126 -4.20 -2.57 18.62
C GLU A 126 -4.17 -2.46 17.11
N LEU A 127 -3.62 -1.37 16.60
CA LEU A 127 -3.45 -1.11 15.18
C LEU A 127 -2.00 -0.78 14.91
N ARG A 128 -1.34 -1.56 14.05
CA ARG A 128 -0.02 -1.25 13.48
C ARG A 128 -0.09 -1.22 11.97
N SER A 129 0.87 -0.55 11.36
CA SER A 129 0.91 -0.27 9.94
C SER A 129 2.15 -0.86 9.27
N ALA A 130 1.99 -1.36 8.04
CA ALA A 130 3.05 -1.95 7.24
C ALA A 130 2.96 -1.49 5.77
N VAL A 131 4.08 -1.03 5.20
CA VAL A 131 4.16 -0.57 3.82
C VAL A 131 5.47 -1.00 3.15
N LEU A 132 5.49 -1.03 1.82
CA LEU A 132 6.73 -1.28 1.08
C LEU A 132 7.64 -0.04 1.13
N TRP A 133 7.06 1.14 0.91
CA TRP A 133 7.83 2.39 0.85
C TRP A 133 7.31 3.45 1.81
N TRP A 134 8.24 4.09 2.50
CA TRP A 134 7.98 5.26 3.33
C TRP A 134 8.75 6.46 2.79
N LYS A 135 8.04 7.47 2.29
CA LYS A 135 8.65 8.71 1.81
C LYS A 135 9.04 9.62 2.96
N GLY A 136 10.26 10.13 2.93
CA GLY A 136 10.87 10.85 4.05
C GLY A 136 10.18 12.17 4.43
N HIS A 137 9.37 12.75 3.54
CA HIS A 137 8.57 13.95 3.81
C HIS A 137 7.21 13.66 4.46
N SER A 138 6.86 12.38 4.66
CA SER A 138 5.58 11.97 5.25
C SER A 138 5.41 12.49 6.68
N GLN A 139 4.18 12.91 7.00
CA GLN A 139 3.76 13.31 8.35
C GLN A 139 3.41 12.11 9.24
N ALA A 140 3.24 10.91 8.65
CA ALA A 140 2.99 9.66 9.37
C ALA A 140 4.20 8.75 9.25
N THR A 141 4.52 8.07 10.36
CA THR A 141 5.56 7.03 10.39
C THR A 141 4.88 5.67 10.45
N PRO A 142 5.07 4.79 9.45
CA PRO A 142 4.58 3.42 9.55
C PRO A 142 5.38 2.62 10.58
N ASP A 143 4.74 1.62 11.21
CA ASP A 143 5.41 0.74 12.18
C ASP A 143 6.42 -0.19 11.49
N TYR A 144 6.08 -0.66 10.29
CA TYR A 144 6.93 -1.51 9.46
C TYR A 144 7.02 -0.96 8.04
N TYR A 145 8.22 -0.94 7.49
CA TYR A 145 8.47 -0.54 6.11
C TYR A 145 9.71 -1.21 5.55
N VAL A 146 9.75 -1.48 4.26
CA VAL A 146 10.93 -2.08 3.64
C VAL A 146 11.98 -1.04 3.35
N ASP A 147 11.61 0.00 2.61
CA ASP A 147 12.55 1.05 2.20
C ASP A 147 12.03 2.44 2.60
N LYS A 148 12.90 3.20 3.30
CA LYS A 148 12.69 4.62 3.54
C LYS A 148 13.34 5.41 2.41
N LEU A 149 12.55 6.20 1.70
CA LEU A 149 13.02 7.01 0.58
C LEU A 149 13.29 8.45 1.06
N PRO A 150 14.55 8.87 1.22
CA PRO A 150 14.90 10.19 1.74
C PRO A 150 14.51 11.31 0.78
N MET A 151 14.60 11.04 -0.51
CA MET A 151 14.07 11.89 -1.58
C MET A 151 12.61 11.54 -1.84
N ASN A 152 11.95 12.25 -2.73
CA ASN A 152 10.57 11.98 -3.13
C ASN A 152 10.52 11.46 -4.58
N PRO A 153 11.10 10.28 -4.89
CA PRO A 153 11.08 9.74 -6.22
C PRO A 153 9.66 9.35 -6.62
N TRP A 154 9.37 9.42 -7.92
CA TRP A 154 8.20 8.76 -8.46
C TRP A 154 8.45 7.25 -8.50
N ILE A 155 7.59 6.47 -7.85
CA ILE A 155 7.71 5.00 -7.82
C ILE A 155 6.88 4.44 -8.96
N HIS A 156 7.55 3.88 -9.96
CA HIS A 156 6.91 3.16 -11.07
C HIS A 156 6.66 1.71 -10.66
N GLN A 157 5.45 1.45 -10.22
CA GLN A 157 5.06 0.11 -9.80
C GLN A 157 4.70 -0.75 -11.02
N PRO A 158 4.88 -2.09 -10.97
CA PRO A 158 4.78 -2.97 -12.14
C PRO A 158 3.37 -3.03 -12.75
N PHE A 159 2.36 -2.52 -12.08
CA PHE A 159 0.97 -2.48 -12.54
C PHE A 159 0.51 -1.10 -13.02
N GLU A 160 1.36 -0.05 -12.94
CA GLU A 160 0.96 1.31 -13.39
C GLU A 160 0.61 1.38 -14.88
N ASP A 161 1.26 0.56 -15.72
CA ASP A 161 0.94 0.50 -17.13
C ASP A 161 -0.54 0.18 -17.38
N TYR A 162 -1.16 -0.61 -16.50
CA TYR A 162 -2.59 -0.96 -16.60
C TYR A 162 -3.54 0.22 -16.32
N ASP A 163 -3.08 1.28 -15.67
CA ASP A 163 -3.91 2.45 -15.42
C ASP A 163 -4.27 3.20 -16.72
N SER A 164 -3.38 3.14 -17.72
CA SER A 164 -3.58 3.73 -19.04
C SER A 164 -3.99 2.74 -20.14
N LEU A 165 -3.69 1.44 -19.96
CA LEU A 165 -3.99 0.41 -20.94
C LEU A 165 -5.50 0.12 -20.99
N ARG A 166 -6.07 0.11 -22.20
CA ARG A 166 -7.49 -0.19 -22.42
C ARG A 166 -7.66 -1.50 -23.21
N PRO A 167 -8.82 -2.20 -23.10
CA PRO A 167 -9.01 -3.51 -23.75
C PRO A 167 -8.71 -3.53 -25.25
N HIS A 168 -9.05 -2.48 -25.98
CA HIS A 168 -8.79 -2.39 -27.42
C HIS A 168 -7.29 -2.25 -27.77
N GLN A 169 -6.44 -1.95 -26.78
CA GLN A 169 -4.99 -1.82 -26.95
C GLN A 169 -4.25 -3.10 -26.57
N LEU A 170 -4.91 -4.06 -25.92
CA LEU A 170 -4.27 -5.27 -25.39
C LEU A 170 -3.59 -6.12 -26.46
N GLU A 171 -4.17 -6.25 -27.66
CA GLU A 171 -3.55 -7.05 -28.73
C GLU A 171 -2.18 -6.49 -29.14
N ALA A 172 -2.10 -5.18 -29.32
CA ALA A 172 -0.84 -4.52 -29.67
C ALA A 172 0.17 -4.58 -28.50
N TRP A 173 -0.32 -4.48 -27.27
CA TRP A 173 0.50 -4.62 -26.06
C TRP A 173 1.12 -6.01 -25.95
N ILE A 174 0.32 -7.07 -26.10
CA ILE A 174 0.79 -8.47 -26.03
C ILE A 174 1.80 -8.76 -27.14
N ARG A 175 1.56 -8.26 -28.38
CA ARG A 175 2.49 -8.46 -29.51
C ARG A 175 3.84 -7.78 -29.34
N LYS A 176 3.92 -6.70 -28.53
CA LYS A 176 5.19 -6.01 -28.21
C LYS A 176 6.05 -6.76 -27.20
N GLY A 177 5.55 -7.85 -26.63
CA GLY A 177 6.16 -8.55 -25.50
C GLY A 177 6.00 -7.75 -24.21
N SER A 178 5.44 -8.38 -23.18
CA SER A 178 5.46 -7.82 -21.82
C SER A 178 6.91 -7.63 -21.39
N ARG A 179 7.22 -6.45 -20.93
CA ARG A 179 8.54 -6.11 -20.35
C ARG A 179 8.81 -6.89 -19.08
#